data_dc38b1badc5cbcdd2ea63760c2281d84
#
_entry.id   dc38b1badc5cbcdd2ea63760c2281d84
#
_cell.length_a   1.000
_cell.length_b   1.000
_cell.length_c   1.000
_cell.angle_alpha   90.00
_cell.angle_beta   90.00
_cell.angle_gamma   90.00
#
_symmetry.space_group_name_H-M   'P 1'
#
loop_
_entity.id
_entity.type
_entity.pdbx_description
1 polymer ?
#
loop_
_entity_poly.entity_id
_entity_poly.type
_entity_poly.pdbx_seq_one_letter_code
_entity_poly.pdbx_strand_id
1 'polypeptide(L)'
;RAAALTQYVSRTVVIGYITGAAFLIIANQAHHMLGVSIPEVSTFSDIVIQTIRHAGQTQWPAAFLSLVTLLVWWWLKTAFPKLPAVALSLLVVSLLALPLRFAPLPIRYLEPIPFGFWPITLPSFHWHWFSQLASAALALAFFAAVEGTSIGKSLASRSGEPIDPNREMFAQGAANVACAFLGGMPVSGSLTRSALNWISKPATVLANFWSGLLLAGGLLLAGPLFAYIPMPALATLVVLTGLSLINWRDIQIALTTTRADGIVFLVTFLSALLTPLDFAIGLGIGVSVLLFLQQVGRPSLVEYTYDEEEGLREKGRSEERILPEICIIHVEGELFFAVADLFREQVRRICLDPSLRVVIVRMRNAHHLDATCALALDELARMMHESGRHLLISGATRPIIRVLRSSKVIETIGRDNVFPLFGVHPNLSTRNALLRAQQLLGKKESEVRIFYEKVQVKPKAGADEETGSA
;
A
#
# COMPACT_ATOMS: atom_id res chain seq x y z
N ARG A 1 -5.46 13.73 9.35
CA ARG A 1 -6.04 12.39 9.04
C ARG A 1 -5.66 11.90 7.64
N ALA A 2 -5.00 12.71 6.80
CA ALA A 2 -4.59 12.32 5.45
C ALA A 2 -3.55 11.18 5.43
N ALA A 3 -2.73 11.06 6.47
CA ALA A 3 -1.77 9.96 6.60
C ALA A 3 -2.44 8.57 6.66
N ALA A 4 -3.71 8.48 7.04
CA ALA A 4 -4.45 7.22 6.97
C ALA A 4 -4.60 6.73 5.52
N LEU A 5 -4.66 7.63 4.53
CA LEU A 5 -4.77 7.27 3.12
C LEU A 5 -3.52 6.54 2.61
N THR A 6 -2.34 6.83 3.15
CA THR A 6 -1.10 6.15 2.74
C THR A 6 -1.06 4.67 3.16
N GLN A 7 -1.90 4.27 4.13
CA GLN A 7 -2.00 2.87 4.58
C GLN A 7 -2.75 1.98 3.57
N TYR A 8 -3.56 2.59 2.69
CA TYR A 8 -4.32 1.87 1.66
C TYR A 8 -3.54 1.63 0.38
N VAL A 9 -2.30 2.15 0.29
CA VAL A 9 -1.44 1.88 -0.86
C VAL A 9 -0.66 0.61 -0.63
N SER A 10 -0.80 -0.33 -1.55
CA SER A 10 -0.03 -1.57 -1.51
C SER A 10 1.47 -1.26 -1.63
N ARG A 11 2.26 -1.86 -0.76
CA ARG A 11 3.72 -1.79 -0.84
C ARG A 11 4.25 -2.27 -2.20
N THR A 12 3.53 -3.17 -2.84
CA THR A 12 3.85 -3.73 -4.16
C THR A 12 3.83 -2.67 -5.27
N VAL A 13 2.89 -1.70 -5.21
CA VAL A 13 2.87 -0.53 -6.10
C VAL A 13 4.14 0.28 -5.96
N VAL A 14 4.55 0.56 -4.72
CA VAL A 14 5.76 1.36 -4.44
C VAL A 14 7.02 0.65 -4.94
N ILE A 15 7.13 -0.67 -4.74
CA ILE A 15 8.26 -1.47 -5.22
C ILE A 15 8.31 -1.44 -6.75
N GLY A 16 7.18 -1.64 -7.43
CA GLY A 16 7.07 -1.58 -8.89
C GLY A 16 7.49 -0.21 -9.45
N TYR A 17 6.97 0.86 -8.84
CA TYR A 17 7.28 2.23 -9.20
C TYR A 17 8.77 2.58 -9.02
N ILE A 18 9.36 2.31 -7.84
CA ILE A 18 10.78 2.58 -7.57
C ILE A 18 11.67 1.79 -8.52
N THR A 19 11.33 0.52 -8.77
CA THR A 19 12.08 -0.32 -9.70
C THR A 19 12.02 0.25 -11.12
N GLY A 20 10.84 0.63 -11.63
CA GLY A 20 10.69 1.26 -12.94
C GLY A 20 11.43 2.58 -13.06
N ALA A 21 11.32 3.43 -12.04
CA ALA A 21 12.07 4.69 -11.98
C ALA A 21 13.60 4.46 -11.97
N ALA A 22 14.08 3.43 -11.25
CA ALA A 22 15.49 3.08 -11.24
C ALA A 22 16.01 2.67 -12.65
N PHE A 23 15.23 1.84 -13.36
CA PHE A 23 15.56 1.48 -14.76
C PHE A 23 15.56 2.69 -15.68
N LEU A 24 14.59 3.59 -15.53
CA LEU A 24 14.52 4.83 -16.31
C LEU A 24 15.73 5.72 -16.04
N ILE A 25 16.14 5.90 -14.76
CA ILE A 25 17.32 6.66 -14.37
C ILE A 25 18.58 6.06 -15.00
N ILE A 26 18.75 4.73 -14.90
CA ILE A 26 19.89 4.02 -15.46
C ILE A 26 19.96 4.22 -16.98
N ALA A 27 18.85 4.03 -17.67
CA ALA A 27 18.79 4.22 -19.12
C ALA A 27 19.14 5.66 -19.52
N ASN A 28 18.60 6.65 -18.78
CA ASN A 28 18.85 8.07 -19.05
C ASN A 28 20.31 8.49 -18.82
N GLN A 29 21.06 7.77 -18.03
CA GLN A 29 22.49 8.06 -17.81
C GLN A 29 23.41 7.33 -18.81
N ALA A 30 22.92 6.28 -19.47
CA ALA A 30 23.76 5.43 -20.33
C ALA A 30 24.44 6.22 -21.46
N HIS A 31 23.72 7.14 -22.13
CA HIS A 31 24.27 7.95 -23.22
C HIS A 31 25.34 8.97 -22.70
N HIS A 32 25.19 9.48 -21.46
CA HIS A 32 26.20 10.35 -20.84
C HIS A 32 27.48 9.59 -20.50
N MET A 33 27.36 8.32 -20.09
CA MET A 33 28.53 7.46 -19.85
C MET A 33 29.33 7.20 -21.12
N LEU A 34 28.63 7.09 -22.26
CA LEU A 34 29.23 6.90 -23.58
C LEU A 34 29.66 8.22 -24.24
N GLY A 35 29.33 9.37 -23.67
CA GLY A 35 29.60 10.68 -24.24
C GLY A 35 28.77 10.99 -25.49
N VAL A 36 27.66 10.30 -25.70
CA VAL A 36 26.81 10.43 -26.88
C VAL A 36 25.70 11.45 -26.62
N SER A 37 25.37 12.27 -27.61
CA SER A 37 24.21 13.16 -27.57
C SER A 37 23.03 12.48 -28.24
N ILE A 38 21.93 12.34 -27.48
CA ILE A 38 20.65 11.84 -28.01
C ILE A 38 19.62 12.98 -27.99
N PRO A 39 18.60 12.95 -28.86
CA PRO A 39 17.45 13.86 -28.78
C PRO A 39 16.76 13.76 -27.39
N GLU A 40 16.12 14.83 -26.96
CA GLU A 40 15.32 14.81 -25.74
C GLU A 40 14.11 13.90 -25.90
N VAL A 41 14.11 12.78 -25.22
CA VAL A 41 13.04 11.78 -25.18
C VAL A 41 12.73 11.40 -23.75
N SER A 42 11.49 11.10 -23.44
CA SER A 42 11.02 10.91 -22.08
C SER A 42 10.69 9.48 -21.72
N THR A 43 10.49 8.57 -22.70
CA THR A 43 10.14 7.17 -22.45
C THR A 43 11.38 6.29 -22.41
N PHE A 44 11.33 5.26 -21.56
CA PHE A 44 12.45 4.30 -21.43
C PHE A 44 12.83 3.67 -22.79
N SER A 45 11.83 3.23 -23.55
CA SER A 45 12.04 2.61 -24.87
C SER A 45 12.77 3.53 -25.84
N ASP A 46 12.36 4.79 -25.90
CA ASP A 46 12.96 5.76 -26.81
C ASP A 46 14.39 6.10 -26.40
N ILE A 47 14.64 6.28 -25.11
CA ILE A 47 16.00 6.52 -24.59
C ILE A 47 16.92 5.37 -24.97
N VAL A 48 16.49 4.11 -24.75
CA VAL A 48 17.32 2.92 -25.06
C VAL A 48 17.54 2.81 -26.58
N ILE A 49 16.49 2.96 -27.40
CA ILE A 49 16.60 2.89 -28.85
C ILE A 49 17.54 3.98 -29.40
N GLN A 50 17.39 5.23 -28.93
CA GLN A 50 18.24 6.32 -29.37
C GLN A 50 19.69 6.13 -28.90
N THR A 51 19.90 5.67 -27.68
CA THR A 51 21.26 5.36 -27.18
C THR A 51 21.93 4.28 -28.04
N ILE A 52 21.21 3.21 -28.39
CA ILE A 52 21.74 2.13 -29.25
C ILE A 52 22.00 2.64 -30.66
N ARG A 53 21.10 3.42 -31.26
CA ARG A 53 21.28 4.00 -32.62
C ARG A 53 22.52 4.87 -32.71
N HIS A 54 22.81 5.62 -31.67
CA HIS A 54 23.98 6.52 -31.63
C HIS A 54 25.22 5.88 -30.98
N ALA A 55 25.17 4.62 -30.56
CA ALA A 55 26.28 3.93 -29.94
C ALA A 55 27.57 3.91 -30.79
N GLY A 56 27.43 3.92 -32.12
CA GLY A 56 28.57 4.04 -33.04
C GLY A 56 29.34 5.38 -32.93
N GLN A 57 28.75 6.40 -32.29
CA GLN A 57 29.37 7.71 -32.05
C GLN A 57 29.98 7.81 -30.64
N THR A 58 30.19 6.69 -29.97
CA THR A 58 30.77 6.65 -28.61
C THR A 58 32.11 7.38 -28.56
N GLN A 59 32.20 8.30 -27.62
CA GLN A 59 33.44 9.00 -27.32
C GLN A 59 34.27 8.17 -26.36
N TRP A 60 35.32 7.52 -26.85
CA TRP A 60 36.18 6.65 -26.06
C TRP A 60 36.74 7.27 -24.78
N PRO A 61 37.14 8.58 -24.76
CA PRO A 61 37.57 9.22 -23.52
C PRO A 61 36.49 9.28 -22.45
N ALA A 62 35.23 9.50 -22.86
CA ALA A 62 34.07 9.52 -21.94
C ALA A 62 33.81 8.12 -21.37
N ALA A 63 33.77 7.09 -22.23
CA ALA A 63 33.59 5.70 -21.83
C ALA A 63 34.71 5.21 -20.91
N PHE A 64 35.96 5.60 -21.20
CA PHE A 64 37.11 5.30 -20.34
C PHE A 64 37.01 5.95 -18.95
N LEU A 65 36.59 7.22 -18.87
CA LEU A 65 36.37 7.90 -17.58
C LEU A 65 35.24 7.22 -16.78
N SER A 66 34.18 6.78 -17.45
CA SER A 66 33.10 6.02 -16.83
C SER A 66 33.62 4.71 -16.22
N LEU A 67 34.44 3.96 -16.96
CA LEU A 67 35.08 2.75 -16.46
C LEU A 67 36.01 3.01 -15.28
N VAL A 68 36.85 4.04 -15.38
CA VAL A 68 37.74 4.45 -14.28
C VAL A 68 36.92 4.81 -13.04
N THR A 69 35.80 5.53 -13.21
CA THR A 69 34.93 5.89 -12.10
C THR A 69 34.36 4.64 -11.42
N LEU A 70 33.91 3.67 -12.21
CA LEU A 70 33.39 2.39 -11.70
C LEU A 70 34.47 1.64 -10.88
N LEU A 71 35.67 1.55 -11.41
CA LEU A 71 36.80 0.88 -10.76
C LEU A 71 37.24 1.59 -9.46
N VAL A 72 37.35 2.92 -9.49
CA VAL A 72 37.68 3.72 -8.30
C VAL A 72 36.62 3.58 -7.22
N TRP A 73 35.34 3.65 -7.62
CA TRP A 73 34.20 3.43 -6.69
C TRP A 73 34.23 2.02 -6.08
N TRP A 74 34.46 1.00 -6.90
CA TRP A 74 34.53 -0.39 -6.42
C TRP A 74 35.69 -0.60 -5.46
N TRP A 75 36.85 -0.07 -5.79
CA TRP A 75 38.03 -0.13 -4.94
C TRP A 75 37.81 0.60 -3.61
N LEU A 76 37.29 1.83 -3.63
CA LEU A 76 37.01 2.60 -2.41
C LEU A 76 35.98 1.89 -1.53
N LYS A 77 34.92 1.32 -2.13
CA LYS A 77 33.88 0.61 -1.39
C LYS A 77 34.42 -0.65 -0.71
N THR A 78 35.35 -1.35 -1.33
CA THR A 78 35.93 -2.61 -0.79
C THR A 78 37.07 -2.33 0.20
N ALA A 79 37.98 -1.40 -0.11
CA ALA A 79 39.12 -1.10 0.71
C ALA A 79 38.78 -0.23 1.93
N PHE A 80 37.83 0.70 1.78
CA PHE A 80 37.45 1.68 2.80
C PHE A 80 35.95 1.75 3.03
N PRO A 81 35.30 0.70 3.56
CA PRO A 81 33.83 0.61 3.68
C PRO A 81 33.24 1.69 4.59
N LYS A 82 34.03 2.34 5.43
CA LYS A 82 33.56 3.41 6.34
C LYS A 82 33.53 4.79 5.67
N LEU A 83 34.16 4.95 4.51
CA LEU A 83 34.23 6.22 3.80
C LEU A 83 33.08 6.34 2.77
N PRO A 84 32.63 7.56 2.45
CA PRO A 84 31.61 7.80 1.44
C PRO A 84 32.18 7.57 0.03
N ALA A 85 32.21 6.30 -0.41
CA ALA A 85 32.81 5.88 -1.67
C ALA A 85 32.33 6.66 -2.90
N VAL A 86 31.03 7.04 -2.95
CA VAL A 86 30.45 7.83 -4.06
C VAL A 86 31.10 9.22 -4.15
N ALA A 87 31.17 9.96 -3.03
CA ALA A 87 31.70 11.31 -3.02
C ALA A 87 33.23 11.30 -3.28
N LEU A 88 33.95 10.34 -2.66
CA LEU A 88 35.39 10.22 -2.86
C LEU A 88 35.77 9.77 -4.27
N SER A 89 35.03 8.87 -4.88
CA SER A 89 35.25 8.47 -6.27
C SER A 89 35.05 9.65 -7.24
N LEU A 90 34.00 10.47 -7.00
CA LEU A 90 33.78 11.66 -7.80
C LEU A 90 34.97 12.64 -7.67
N LEU A 91 35.44 12.90 -6.44
CA LEU A 91 36.58 13.77 -6.19
C LEU A 91 37.85 13.24 -6.88
N VAL A 92 38.18 11.96 -6.66
CA VAL A 92 39.37 11.33 -7.23
C VAL A 92 39.37 11.39 -8.76
N VAL A 93 38.25 11.03 -9.38
CA VAL A 93 38.12 11.02 -10.84
C VAL A 93 38.11 12.43 -11.40
N SER A 94 37.53 13.41 -10.72
CA SER A 94 37.61 14.82 -11.14
C SER A 94 39.06 15.34 -11.11
N LEU A 95 39.85 14.98 -10.08
CA LEU A 95 41.28 15.32 -10.01
C LEU A 95 42.08 14.63 -11.12
N LEU A 96 41.80 13.34 -11.39
CA LEU A 96 42.45 12.60 -12.49
C LEU A 96 42.09 13.17 -13.87
N ALA A 97 40.91 13.72 -14.02
CA ALA A 97 40.44 14.34 -15.26
C ALA A 97 40.92 15.78 -15.48
N LEU A 98 41.53 16.43 -14.47
CA LEU A 98 42.05 17.80 -14.61
C LEU A 98 42.98 18.01 -15.83
N PRO A 99 44.00 17.17 -16.06
CA PRO A 99 44.87 17.34 -17.23
C PRO A 99 44.15 17.10 -18.55
N LEU A 100 43.11 16.25 -18.55
CA LEU A 100 42.31 15.97 -19.74
C LEU A 100 41.45 17.15 -20.18
N ARG A 101 41.15 18.09 -19.29
CA ARG A 101 40.40 19.30 -19.61
C ARG A 101 41.17 20.25 -20.54
N PHE A 102 42.49 20.24 -20.44
CA PHE A 102 43.35 21.08 -21.27
C PHE A 102 43.71 20.40 -22.60
N ALA A 103 43.42 19.13 -22.76
CA ALA A 103 43.59 18.39 -23.99
C ALA A 103 42.35 18.60 -24.90
N PRO A 104 42.50 18.56 -26.23
CA PRO A 104 41.39 18.70 -27.17
C PRO A 104 40.53 17.41 -27.24
N LEU A 105 40.07 16.94 -26.08
CA LEU A 105 39.28 15.74 -25.96
C LEU A 105 37.77 16.11 -25.82
N PRO A 106 36.88 15.39 -26.47
CA PRO A 106 35.44 15.67 -26.45
C PRO A 106 34.78 15.17 -25.16
N ILE A 107 35.23 15.69 -24.01
CA ILE A 107 34.68 15.37 -22.71
C ILE A 107 33.81 16.53 -22.25
N ARG A 108 32.53 16.23 -21.93
CA ARG A 108 31.63 17.22 -21.34
C ARG A 108 31.86 17.29 -19.83
N TYR A 109 31.92 18.51 -19.31
CA TYR A 109 32.00 18.82 -17.89
C TYR A 109 30.71 19.50 -17.44
N LEU A 110 30.43 19.50 -16.14
CA LEU A 110 29.33 20.26 -15.57
C LEU A 110 29.53 21.76 -15.79
N GLU A 111 28.44 22.48 -15.84
CA GLU A 111 28.46 23.93 -15.82
C GLU A 111 28.80 24.42 -14.41
N PRO A 112 29.56 25.53 -14.29
CA PRO A 112 29.88 26.10 -13.00
C PRO A 112 28.61 26.62 -12.34
N ILE A 113 28.42 26.31 -11.06
CA ILE A 113 27.35 26.92 -10.30
C ILE A 113 27.71 28.39 -10.06
N PRO A 114 26.84 29.35 -10.48
CA PRO A 114 27.16 30.77 -10.36
C PRO A 114 27.32 31.16 -8.87
N PHE A 115 28.38 31.96 -8.59
CA PHE A 115 28.56 32.55 -7.30
C PHE A 115 27.45 33.58 -7.07
N GLY A 116 26.61 33.37 -6.10
CA GLY A 116 25.55 34.31 -5.77
C GLY A 116 24.56 33.77 -4.73
N PHE A 117 24.00 34.68 -4.00
CA PHE A 117 22.84 34.36 -3.16
C PHE A 117 21.71 33.93 -4.09
N TRP A 118 21.19 32.72 -3.89
CA TRP A 118 20.01 32.28 -4.63
C TRP A 118 18.84 33.24 -4.31
N PRO A 119 18.26 33.89 -5.32
CA PRO A 119 17.16 34.79 -5.07
C PRO A 119 15.96 34.02 -4.47
N ILE A 120 15.40 34.56 -3.40
CA ILE A 120 14.09 34.11 -2.93
C ILE A 120 13.11 34.48 -4.05
N THR A 121 12.54 33.47 -4.68
CA THR A 121 11.60 33.66 -5.78
C THR A 121 10.18 33.45 -5.28
N LEU A 122 9.32 34.44 -5.50
CA LEU A 122 7.89 34.24 -5.28
C LEU A 122 7.35 33.39 -6.43
N PRO A 123 6.75 32.23 -6.12
CA PRO A 123 6.12 31.41 -7.16
C PRO A 123 5.07 32.22 -7.90
N SER A 124 5.14 32.24 -9.23
CA SER A 124 4.12 32.89 -10.05
C SER A 124 2.85 32.06 -10.05
N PHE A 125 1.77 32.63 -9.52
CA PHE A 125 0.47 31.96 -9.44
C PHE A 125 -0.32 32.21 -10.74
N HIS A 126 -0.25 31.29 -11.68
CA HIS A 126 -1.10 31.29 -12.87
C HIS A 126 -1.98 30.04 -12.87
N TRP A 127 -3.29 30.21 -13.06
CA TRP A 127 -4.25 29.10 -13.08
C TRP A 127 -3.92 28.04 -14.12
N HIS A 128 -3.34 28.44 -15.23
CA HIS A 128 -2.88 27.53 -16.28
C HIS A 128 -1.80 26.56 -15.79
N TRP A 129 -0.82 27.01 -15.03
CA TRP A 129 0.21 26.16 -14.42
C TRP A 129 -0.37 25.18 -13.42
N PHE A 130 -1.37 25.63 -12.65
CA PHE A 130 -2.03 24.76 -11.68
C PHE A 130 -2.69 23.56 -12.37
N SER A 131 -3.44 23.77 -13.45
CA SER A 131 -4.11 22.69 -14.18
C SER A 131 -3.14 21.70 -14.84
N GLN A 132 -2.00 22.17 -15.33
CA GLN A 132 -0.97 21.30 -15.97
C GLN A 132 -0.15 20.51 -14.95
N LEU A 133 0.17 21.10 -13.81
CA LEU A 133 1.05 20.48 -12.81
C LEU A 133 0.29 19.70 -11.72
N ALA A 134 -1.03 19.81 -11.64
CA ALA A 134 -1.82 19.23 -10.57
C ALA A 134 -1.66 17.71 -10.47
N SER A 135 -1.66 16.97 -11.59
CA SER A 135 -1.51 15.52 -11.58
C SER A 135 -0.13 15.09 -11.08
N ALA A 136 0.93 15.72 -11.59
CA ALA A 136 2.30 15.47 -11.16
C ALA A 136 2.51 15.86 -9.68
N ALA A 137 1.96 17.01 -9.26
CA ALA A 137 2.03 17.47 -7.88
C ALA A 137 1.32 16.50 -6.92
N LEU A 138 0.14 16.00 -7.28
CA LEU A 138 -0.59 15.01 -6.49
C LEU A 138 0.18 13.67 -6.39
N ALA A 139 0.74 13.19 -7.52
CA ALA A 139 1.52 11.97 -7.54
C ALA A 139 2.78 12.09 -6.66
N LEU A 140 3.51 13.21 -6.78
CA LEU A 140 4.69 13.49 -5.96
C LEU A 140 4.35 13.64 -4.47
N ALA A 141 3.28 14.38 -4.14
CA ALA A 141 2.82 14.55 -2.76
C ALA A 141 2.44 13.22 -2.13
N PHE A 142 1.74 12.39 -2.89
CA PHE A 142 1.34 11.06 -2.46
C PHE A 142 2.56 10.14 -2.25
N PHE A 143 3.48 10.10 -3.20
CA PHE A 143 4.71 9.33 -3.10
C PHE A 143 5.56 9.77 -1.91
N ALA A 144 5.77 11.09 -1.76
CA ALA A 144 6.52 11.66 -0.64
C ALA A 144 5.88 11.31 0.71
N ALA A 145 4.54 11.32 0.80
CA ALA A 145 3.81 10.94 2.00
C ALA A 145 4.00 9.46 2.36
N VAL A 146 3.90 8.55 1.38
CA VAL A 146 4.12 7.10 1.58
C VAL A 146 5.55 6.82 2.00
N GLU A 147 6.53 7.39 1.28
CA GLU A 147 7.95 7.23 1.56
C GLU A 147 8.32 7.80 2.94
N GLY A 148 7.96 9.05 3.22
CA GLY A 148 8.24 9.72 4.49
C GLY A 148 7.64 8.96 5.69
N THR A 149 6.38 8.53 5.56
CA THR A 149 5.72 7.73 6.61
C THR A 149 6.40 6.37 6.80
N SER A 150 6.83 5.71 5.73
CA SER A 150 7.52 4.40 5.79
C SER A 150 8.89 4.53 6.46
N ILE A 151 9.66 5.58 6.13
CA ILE A 151 10.95 5.88 6.76
C ILE A 151 10.75 6.18 8.25
N GLY A 152 9.78 7.04 8.58
CA GLY A 152 9.46 7.38 9.95
C GLY A 152 9.10 6.14 10.78
N LYS A 153 8.23 5.26 10.27
CA LYS A 153 7.89 3.99 10.92
C LYS A 153 9.10 3.07 11.09
N SER A 154 9.98 2.99 10.10
CA SER A 154 11.21 2.20 10.17
C SER A 154 12.16 2.70 11.25
N LEU A 155 12.30 4.02 11.40
CA LEU A 155 13.10 4.63 12.46
C LEU A 155 12.43 4.46 13.82
N ALA A 156 11.13 4.68 13.94
CA ALA A 156 10.35 4.49 15.15
C ALA A 156 10.49 3.07 15.70
N SER A 157 10.46 2.06 14.83
CA SER A 157 10.66 0.66 15.24
C SER A 157 12.06 0.37 15.80
N ARG A 158 13.06 1.16 15.42
CA ARG A 158 14.44 1.03 15.91
C ARG A 158 14.70 1.86 17.17
N SER A 159 14.08 3.04 17.28
CA SER A 159 14.23 3.95 18.42
C SER A 159 13.32 3.59 19.60
N GLY A 160 12.21 2.89 19.35
CA GLY A 160 11.15 2.69 20.33
C GLY A 160 10.26 3.91 20.57
N GLU A 161 10.50 5.02 19.86
CA GLU A 161 9.71 6.24 19.99
C GLU A 161 8.48 6.21 19.08
N PRO A 162 7.29 6.58 19.58
CA PRO A 162 6.09 6.63 18.76
C PRO A 162 6.16 7.74 17.71
N ILE A 163 5.73 7.45 16.50
CA ILE A 163 5.62 8.43 15.41
C ILE A 163 4.16 8.80 15.17
N ASP A 164 3.89 10.08 14.95
CA ASP A 164 2.63 10.56 14.42
C ASP A 164 2.75 10.81 12.91
N PRO A 165 2.17 9.93 12.06
CA PRO A 165 2.26 10.06 10.61
C PRO A 165 1.68 11.38 10.06
N ASN A 166 0.70 11.99 10.75
CA ASN A 166 0.12 13.26 10.30
C ASN A 166 1.09 14.42 10.50
N ARG A 167 1.84 14.40 11.60
CA ARG A 167 2.90 15.41 11.86
C ARG A 167 4.04 15.29 10.86
N GLU A 168 4.44 14.06 10.51
CA GLU A 168 5.45 13.82 9.47
C GLU A 168 5.00 14.37 8.11
N MET A 169 3.78 14.08 7.70
CA MET A 169 3.23 14.61 6.44
C MET A 169 3.15 16.15 6.45
N PHE A 170 2.74 16.74 7.57
CA PHE A 170 2.70 18.19 7.70
C PHE A 170 4.09 18.81 7.59
N ALA A 171 5.08 18.23 8.27
CA ALA A 171 6.47 18.67 8.22
C ALA A 171 7.04 18.55 6.79
N GLN A 172 6.77 17.45 6.11
CA GLN A 172 7.15 17.25 4.71
C GLN A 172 6.51 18.29 3.79
N GLY A 173 5.21 18.56 3.97
CA GLY A 173 4.50 19.60 3.22
C GLY A 173 5.08 21.00 3.46
N ALA A 174 5.35 21.36 4.73
CA ALA A 174 5.96 22.63 5.08
C ALA A 174 7.36 22.80 4.49
N ALA A 175 8.18 21.70 4.48
CA ALA A 175 9.49 21.71 3.85
C ALA A 175 9.39 21.94 2.32
N ASN A 176 8.42 21.32 1.64
CA ASN A 176 8.22 21.52 0.21
C ASN A 176 7.70 22.93 -0.13
N VAL A 177 6.86 23.51 0.72
CA VAL A 177 6.46 24.92 0.58
C VAL A 177 7.67 25.84 0.72
N ALA A 178 8.52 25.62 1.71
CA ALA A 178 9.77 26.39 1.87
C ALA A 178 10.70 26.22 0.65
N CYS A 179 10.85 25.00 0.11
CA CYS A 179 11.60 24.75 -1.11
C CYS A 179 11.06 25.54 -2.32
N ALA A 180 9.74 25.66 -2.45
CA ALA A 180 9.11 26.41 -3.56
C ALA A 180 9.51 27.91 -3.51
N PHE A 181 9.56 28.53 -2.31
CA PHE A 181 10.00 29.92 -2.14
C PHE A 181 11.51 30.10 -2.35
N LEU A 182 12.28 29.05 -2.24
CA LEU A 182 13.72 29.04 -2.50
C LEU A 182 14.08 28.61 -3.94
N GLY A 183 13.08 28.45 -4.82
CA GLY A 183 13.27 27.99 -6.19
C GLY A 183 13.77 26.54 -6.28
N GLY A 184 13.56 25.75 -5.22
CA GLY A 184 14.01 24.37 -5.14
C GLY A 184 13.01 23.38 -5.76
N MET A 185 13.49 22.17 -6.05
CA MET A 185 12.66 21.06 -6.49
C MET A 185 11.88 20.45 -5.31
N PRO A 186 10.73 19.78 -5.58
CA PRO A 186 10.05 18.98 -4.57
C PRO A 186 10.98 17.90 -3.97
N VAL A 187 10.88 17.70 -2.66
CA VAL A 187 11.75 16.78 -1.92
C VAL A 187 10.93 15.76 -1.14
N SER A 188 11.51 14.57 -0.96
CA SER A 188 10.99 13.51 -0.10
C SER A 188 12.04 13.08 0.92
N GLY A 189 11.64 12.21 1.83
CA GLY A 189 12.54 11.57 2.78
C GLY A 189 13.61 10.73 2.06
N SER A 190 14.72 10.47 2.74
CA SER A 190 15.77 9.57 2.24
C SER A 190 16.11 8.54 3.31
N LEU A 191 15.83 7.26 3.04
CA LEU A 191 16.13 6.18 3.98
C LEU A 191 17.62 6.11 4.33
N THR A 192 18.50 6.25 3.33
CA THR A 192 19.96 6.17 3.51
C THR A 192 20.49 7.33 4.35
N ARG A 193 20.05 8.56 4.08
CA ARG A 193 20.43 9.74 4.88
C ARG A 193 19.89 9.68 6.29
N SER A 194 18.64 9.24 6.45
CA SER A 194 18.01 9.04 7.76
C SER A 194 18.72 7.96 8.56
N ALA A 195 19.09 6.84 7.92
CA ALA A 195 19.87 5.78 8.58
C ALA A 195 21.27 6.27 8.99
N LEU A 196 21.95 7.06 8.14
CA LEU A 196 23.25 7.65 8.47
C LEU A 196 23.14 8.61 9.66
N ASN A 197 22.13 9.46 9.68
CA ASN A 197 21.86 10.36 10.80
C ASN A 197 21.61 9.57 12.09
N TRP A 198 20.81 8.50 12.05
CA TRP A 198 20.57 7.61 13.17
C TRP A 198 21.86 6.96 13.72
N ILE A 199 22.70 6.43 12.82
CA ILE A 199 23.99 5.79 13.19
C ILE A 199 24.94 6.82 13.83
N SER A 200 24.89 8.08 13.39
CA SER A 200 25.72 9.17 13.91
C SER A 200 25.27 9.63 15.32
N LYS A 201 24.17 9.10 15.86
CA LYS A 201 23.65 9.39 17.19
C LYS A 201 23.58 10.91 17.48
N PRO A 202 22.78 11.68 16.70
CA PRO A 202 22.67 13.11 16.90
C PRO A 202 22.09 13.42 18.28
N ALA A 203 22.63 14.41 18.97
CA ALA A 203 22.17 14.82 20.30
C ALA A 203 20.77 15.50 20.24
N THR A 204 20.45 16.15 19.13
CA THR A 204 19.18 16.89 18.95
C THR A 204 18.72 16.84 17.50
N VAL A 205 17.43 17.13 17.26
CA VAL A 205 16.86 17.29 15.91
C VAL A 205 17.47 18.44 15.11
N LEU A 206 18.13 19.40 15.78
CA LEU A 206 18.85 20.49 15.13
C LEU A 206 20.06 20.03 14.30
N ALA A 207 20.51 18.78 14.46
CA ALA A 207 21.55 18.20 13.61
C ALA A 207 21.19 18.28 12.12
N ASN A 208 19.91 18.08 11.77
CA ASN A 208 19.43 18.18 10.38
C ASN A 208 19.51 19.61 9.86
N PHE A 209 19.17 20.60 10.69
CA PHE A 209 19.27 22.01 10.34
C PHE A 209 20.74 22.41 10.06
N TRP A 210 21.66 22.04 10.95
CA TRP A 210 23.08 22.31 10.77
C TRP A 210 23.66 21.58 9.55
N SER A 211 23.22 20.34 9.30
CA SER A 211 23.62 19.61 8.08
C SER A 211 23.18 20.34 6.80
N GLY A 212 21.96 20.86 6.78
CA GLY A 212 21.46 21.68 5.65
C GLY A 212 22.25 22.98 5.48
N LEU A 213 22.53 23.68 6.58
CA LEU A 213 23.28 24.94 6.55
C LEU A 213 24.74 24.72 6.09
N LEU A 214 25.41 23.67 6.58
CA LEU A 214 26.74 23.30 6.15
C LEU A 214 26.79 22.89 4.68
N LEU A 215 25.76 22.19 4.19
CA LEU A 215 25.66 21.85 2.78
C LEU A 215 25.48 23.11 1.91
N ALA A 216 24.61 24.04 2.32
CA ALA A 216 24.42 25.31 1.62
C ALA A 216 25.70 26.14 1.58
N GLY A 217 26.38 26.26 2.73
CA GLY A 217 27.69 26.94 2.81
C GLY A 217 28.75 26.27 1.96
N GLY A 218 28.82 24.93 1.98
CA GLY A 218 29.74 24.16 1.15
C GLY A 218 29.50 24.37 -0.34
N LEU A 219 28.23 24.39 -0.78
CA LEU A 219 27.89 24.69 -2.18
C LEU A 219 28.25 26.10 -2.60
N LEU A 220 28.07 27.11 -1.75
CA LEU A 220 28.48 28.48 -2.02
C LEU A 220 29.99 28.60 -2.21
N LEU A 221 30.78 27.90 -1.37
CA LEU A 221 32.24 27.93 -1.45
C LEU A 221 32.80 27.07 -2.58
N ALA A 222 32.22 25.90 -2.81
CA ALA A 222 32.70 24.92 -3.77
C ALA A 222 31.99 25.01 -5.14
N GLY A 223 31.01 25.91 -5.32
CA GLY A 223 30.23 26.05 -6.55
C GLY A 223 31.06 26.07 -7.84
N PRO A 224 32.15 26.88 -7.94
CA PRO A 224 32.99 26.90 -9.12
C PRO A 224 33.76 25.60 -9.38
N LEU A 225 33.98 24.78 -8.32
CA LEU A 225 34.69 23.49 -8.46
C LEU A 225 33.84 22.44 -9.19
N PHE A 226 32.53 22.62 -9.22
CA PHE A 226 31.64 21.69 -9.96
C PHE A 226 31.96 21.70 -11.46
N ALA A 227 32.47 22.80 -12.02
CA ALA A 227 32.89 22.87 -13.40
C ALA A 227 34.05 21.91 -13.77
N TYR A 228 34.69 21.31 -12.79
CA TYR A 228 35.78 20.33 -13.01
C TYR A 228 35.26 18.87 -12.96
N ILE A 229 33.96 18.66 -12.71
CA ILE A 229 33.37 17.34 -12.66
C ILE A 229 33.03 16.87 -14.08
N PRO A 230 33.63 15.77 -14.58
CA PRO A 230 33.27 15.24 -15.88
C PRO A 230 31.90 14.55 -15.84
N MET A 231 31.01 14.87 -16.81
CA MET A 231 29.69 14.29 -16.93
C MET A 231 29.67 12.75 -16.94
N PRO A 232 30.58 12.04 -17.62
CA PRO A 232 30.64 10.58 -17.60
C PRO A 232 30.84 10.00 -16.20
N ALA A 233 31.66 10.66 -15.36
CA ALA A 233 31.89 10.22 -13.99
C ALA A 233 30.64 10.38 -13.13
N LEU A 234 29.98 11.52 -13.23
CA LEU A 234 28.70 11.75 -12.54
C LEU A 234 27.62 10.76 -12.99
N ALA A 235 27.47 10.57 -14.30
CA ALA A 235 26.52 9.63 -14.88
C ALA A 235 26.73 8.19 -14.36
N THR A 236 27.99 7.75 -14.27
CA THR A 236 28.35 6.43 -13.72
C THR A 236 27.89 6.29 -12.26
N LEU A 237 28.09 7.31 -11.44
CA LEU A 237 27.68 7.29 -10.03
C LEU A 237 26.18 7.35 -9.86
N VAL A 238 25.46 8.05 -10.76
CA VAL A 238 24.00 8.06 -10.79
C VAL A 238 23.47 6.68 -11.18
N VAL A 239 24.08 5.99 -12.14
CA VAL A 239 23.75 4.60 -12.49
C VAL A 239 23.93 3.67 -11.29
N LEU A 240 25.06 3.78 -10.58
CA LEU A 240 25.30 2.99 -9.36
C LEU A 240 24.25 3.27 -8.26
N THR A 241 23.83 4.51 -8.13
CA THR A 241 22.76 4.90 -7.22
C THR A 241 21.41 4.29 -7.68
N GLY A 242 21.09 4.36 -8.97
CA GLY A 242 19.91 3.72 -9.55
C GLY A 242 19.88 2.21 -9.29
N LEU A 243 21.01 1.52 -9.50
CA LEU A 243 21.13 0.09 -9.19
C LEU A 243 20.91 -0.21 -7.70
N SER A 244 21.28 0.69 -6.80
CA SER A 244 21.06 0.53 -5.35
C SER A 244 19.60 0.68 -4.94
N LEU A 245 18.74 1.28 -5.79
CA LEU A 245 17.29 1.37 -5.55
C LEU A 245 16.58 0.05 -5.85
N ILE A 246 17.19 -0.84 -6.65
CA ILE A 246 16.61 -2.12 -7.03
C ILE A 246 16.84 -3.14 -5.91
N ASN A 247 15.79 -3.44 -5.16
CA ASN A 247 15.83 -4.46 -4.11
C ASN A 247 15.27 -5.79 -4.64
N TRP A 248 16.15 -6.68 -5.05
CA TRP A 248 15.78 -7.99 -5.61
C TRP A 248 14.92 -8.84 -4.68
N ARG A 249 15.16 -8.75 -3.37
CA ARG A 249 14.38 -9.48 -2.37
C ARG A 249 12.92 -8.99 -2.33
N ASP A 250 12.71 -7.67 -2.35
CA ASP A 250 11.37 -7.10 -2.33
C ASP A 250 10.62 -7.42 -3.63
N ILE A 251 11.31 -7.38 -4.78
CA ILE A 251 10.78 -7.79 -6.10
C ILE A 251 10.35 -9.25 -6.07
N GLN A 252 11.21 -10.13 -5.57
CA GLN A 252 10.89 -11.55 -5.47
C GLN A 252 9.67 -11.80 -4.59
N ILE A 253 9.59 -11.16 -3.43
CA ILE A 253 8.43 -11.24 -2.54
C ILE A 253 7.16 -10.77 -3.28
N ALA A 254 7.20 -9.61 -3.95
CA ALA A 254 6.06 -9.07 -4.69
C ALA A 254 5.56 -10.03 -5.79
N LEU A 255 6.47 -10.72 -6.48
CA LEU A 255 6.13 -11.63 -7.58
C LEU A 255 5.65 -13.02 -7.12
N THR A 256 6.08 -13.47 -5.92
CA THR A 256 5.86 -14.87 -5.48
C THR A 256 4.78 -15.02 -4.41
N THR A 257 4.42 -13.95 -3.69
CA THR A 257 3.49 -14.03 -2.55
C THR A 257 2.06 -14.31 -2.99
N THR A 258 1.49 -13.45 -3.83
CA THR A 258 0.15 -13.64 -4.40
C THR A 258 0.12 -13.28 -5.88
N ARG A 259 -0.82 -13.87 -6.64
CA ARG A 259 -1.01 -13.50 -8.05
C ARG A 259 -1.42 -12.03 -8.20
N ALA A 260 -2.23 -11.53 -7.28
CA ALA A 260 -2.65 -10.13 -7.27
C ALA A 260 -1.47 -9.18 -7.09
N ASP A 261 -0.60 -9.45 -6.11
CA ASP A 261 0.61 -8.65 -5.88
C ASP A 261 1.54 -8.66 -7.10
N GLY A 262 1.74 -9.83 -7.72
CA GLY A 262 2.54 -9.96 -8.94
C GLY A 262 1.99 -9.12 -10.10
N ILE A 263 0.66 -9.11 -10.31
CA ILE A 263 0.01 -8.30 -11.33
C ILE A 263 0.18 -6.80 -11.03
N VAL A 264 -0.05 -6.39 -9.78
CA VAL A 264 0.12 -4.99 -9.35
C VAL A 264 1.56 -4.52 -9.59
N PHE A 265 2.54 -5.33 -9.18
CA PHE A 265 3.96 -5.03 -9.43
C PHE A 265 4.25 -4.86 -10.92
N LEU A 266 3.88 -5.86 -11.74
CA LEU A 266 4.16 -5.85 -13.18
C LEU A 266 3.48 -4.68 -13.88
N VAL A 267 2.21 -4.41 -13.59
CA VAL A 267 1.48 -3.29 -14.18
C VAL A 267 2.14 -1.96 -13.82
N THR A 268 2.48 -1.77 -12.55
CA THR A 268 3.12 -0.53 -12.08
C THR A 268 4.51 -0.37 -12.69
N PHE A 269 5.31 -1.44 -12.70
CA PHE A 269 6.66 -1.45 -13.27
C PHE A 269 6.65 -1.15 -14.77
N LEU A 270 5.83 -1.86 -15.53
CA LEU A 270 5.73 -1.66 -16.98
C LEU A 270 5.18 -0.27 -17.32
N SER A 271 4.19 0.21 -16.58
CA SER A 271 3.69 1.58 -16.75
C SER A 271 4.77 2.61 -16.48
N ALA A 272 5.60 2.44 -15.46
CA ALA A 272 6.71 3.36 -15.16
C ALA A 272 7.77 3.42 -16.27
N LEU A 273 7.90 2.36 -17.08
CA LEU A 273 8.79 2.34 -18.24
C LEU A 273 8.14 2.92 -19.50
N LEU A 274 6.83 2.78 -19.68
CA LEU A 274 6.12 3.08 -20.92
C LEU A 274 5.35 4.41 -20.89
N THR A 275 5.04 4.92 -19.71
CA THR A 275 4.25 6.14 -19.52
C THR A 275 4.95 7.10 -18.55
N PRO A 276 4.53 8.36 -18.46
CA PRO A 276 5.02 9.27 -17.43
C PRO A 276 4.86 8.69 -16.03
N LEU A 277 5.84 8.94 -15.16
CA LEU A 277 5.91 8.35 -13.81
C LEU A 277 4.71 8.69 -12.91
N ASP A 278 4.12 9.88 -13.09
CA ASP A 278 2.92 10.31 -12.37
C ASP A 278 1.68 9.46 -12.73
N PHE A 279 1.55 9.09 -14.01
CA PHE A 279 0.48 8.20 -14.46
C PHE A 279 0.70 6.75 -13.96
N ALA A 280 1.94 6.28 -13.98
CA ALA A 280 2.28 4.92 -13.58
C ALA A 280 1.89 4.59 -12.13
N ILE A 281 2.13 5.52 -11.19
CA ILE A 281 1.76 5.31 -9.79
C ILE A 281 0.23 5.30 -9.63
N GLY A 282 -0.48 6.20 -10.33
CA GLY A 282 -1.94 6.24 -10.32
C GLY A 282 -2.56 4.95 -10.84
N LEU A 283 -2.05 4.42 -11.95
CA LEU A 283 -2.49 3.15 -12.53
C LEU A 283 -2.23 1.98 -11.58
N GLY A 284 -1.04 1.92 -10.96
CA GLY A 284 -0.68 0.89 -9.98
C GLY A 284 -1.63 0.88 -8.78
N ILE A 285 -1.95 2.05 -8.24
CA ILE A 285 -2.90 2.18 -7.13
C ILE A 285 -4.29 1.73 -7.57
N GLY A 286 -4.76 2.18 -8.74
CA GLY A 286 -6.06 1.81 -9.28
C GLY A 286 -6.22 0.29 -9.43
N VAL A 287 -5.24 -0.38 -10.03
CA VAL A 287 -5.22 -1.85 -10.18
C VAL A 287 -5.15 -2.55 -8.82
N SER A 288 -4.34 -2.04 -7.88
CA SER A 288 -4.23 -2.61 -6.54
C SER A 288 -5.57 -2.56 -5.79
N VAL A 289 -6.26 -1.42 -5.82
CA VAL A 289 -7.59 -1.25 -5.19
C VAL A 289 -8.62 -2.16 -5.87
N LEU A 290 -8.60 -2.25 -7.20
CA LEU A 290 -9.55 -3.07 -7.96
C LEU A 290 -9.39 -4.55 -7.63
N LEU A 291 -8.16 -5.07 -7.60
CA LEU A 291 -7.88 -6.46 -7.22
C LEU A 291 -8.21 -6.73 -5.75
N PHE A 292 -7.95 -5.79 -4.87
CA PHE A 292 -8.35 -5.89 -3.46
C PHE A 292 -9.88 -5.98 -3.32
N LEU A 293 -10.63 -5.11 -4.01
CA LEU A 293 -12.10 -5.15 -4.00
C LEU A 293 -12.63 -6.49 -4.57
N GLN A 294 -12.00 -7.00 -5.63
CA GLN A 294 -12.35 -8.30 -6.19
C GLN A 294 -12.08 -9.46 -5.21
N GLN A 295 -11.02 -9.37 -4.41
CA GLN A 295 -10.69 -10.40 -3.42
C GLN A 295 -11.64 -10.35 -2.21
N VAL A 296 -11.91 -9.15 -1.68
CA VAL A 296 -12.84 -8.94 -0.55
C VAL A 296 -14.28 -9.19 -0.96
N GLY A 297 -14.62 -8.97 -2.24
CA GLY A 297 -15.95 -9.18 -2.82
C GLY A 297 -16.38 -10.65 -2.97
N ARG A 298 -15.63 -11.60 -2.39
CA ARG A 298 -16.01 -13.03 -2.37
C ARG A 298 -16.35 -13.46 -0.94
N PRO A 299 -17.61 -13.24 -0.47
CA PRO A 299 -18.00 -13.73 0.83
C PRO A 299 -18.04 -15.27 0.81
N SER A 300 -17.64 -15.86 1.89
CA SER A 300 -17.88 -17.27 2.12
C SER A 300 -19.30 -17.42 2.65
N LEU A 301 -20.18 -18.00 1.83
CA LEU A 301 -21.50 -18.41 2.25
C LEU A 301 -21.46 -19.90 2.48
N VAL A 302 -21.50 -20.31 3.73
CA VAL A 302 -21.42 -21.71 4.13
C VAL A 302 -22.77 -22.16 4.65
N GLU A 303 -23.29 -23.26 4.11
CA GLU A 303 -24.49 -23.89 4.63
C GLU A 303 -24.17 -24.65 5.91
N TYR A 304 -24.92 -24.36 6.98
CA TYR A 304 -24.83 -25.03 8.25
C TYR A 304 -26.02 -25.98 8.44
N THR A 305 -25.78 -27.09 9.07
CA THR A 305 -26.83 -28.00 9.54
C THR A 305 -26.84 -27.99 11.06
N TYR A 306 -28.03 -28.26 11.62
CA TYR A 306 -28.18 -28.40 13.06
C TYR A 306 -28.39 -29.88 13.40
N ASP A 307 -27.53 -30.42 14.23
CA ASP A 307 -27.63 -31.75 14.80
C ASP A 307 -27.91 -31.66 16.29
N GLU A 308 -28.75 -32.56 16.80
CA GLU A 308 -29.10 -32.58 18.25
C GLU A 308 -27.90 -32.99 19.12
N GLU A 309 -26.98 -33.82 18.58
CA GLU A 309 -25.80 -34.33 19.31
C GLU A 309 -24.60 -33.39 19.16
N GLU A 310 -24.30 -32.93 17.94
CA GLU A 310 -23.10 -32.13 17.65
C GLU A 310 -23.36 -30.62 17.63
N GLY A 311 -24.63 -30.18 17.62
CA GLY A 311 -25.00 -28.78 17.56
C GLY A 311 -24.93 -28.21 16.14
N LEU A 312 -24.45 -26.99 16.00
CA LEU A 312 -24.38 -26.28 14.72
C LEU A 312 -23.04 -26.58 14.05
N ARG A 313 -23.04 -27.28 12.91
CA ARG A 313 -21.84 -27.62 12.14
C ARG A 313 -21.98 -27.26 10.65
N GLU A 314 -20.85 -27.14 9.99
CA GLU A 314 -20.81 -26.94 8.55
C GLU A 314 -21.31 -28.19 7.82
N LYS A 315 -22.21 -27.98 6.88
CA LYS A 315 -22.78 -29.06 6.08
C LYS A 315 -21.79 -29.49 4.98
N GLY A 316 -21.43 -30.78 4.96
CA GLY A 316 -20.63 -31.37 3.91
C GLY A 316 -21.31 -31.29 2.53
N ARG A 317 -20.53 -31.17 1.45
CA ARG A 317 -21.06 -31.03 0.06
C ARG A 317 -22.01 -32.14 -0.36
N SER A 318 -21.86 -33.35 0.17
CA SER A 318 -22.66 -34.54 -0.17
C SER A 318 -23.67 -34.91 0.92
N GLU A 319 -23.83 -34.07 1.93
CA GLU A 319 -24.65 -34.34 3.10
C GLU A 319 -26.06 -33.81 2.88
N GLU A 320 -27.08 -34.61 3.20
CA GLU A 320 -28.47 -34.14 3.20
C GLU A 320 -28.74 -33.28 4.42
N ARG A 321 -29.70 -32.35 4.32
CA ARG A 321 -30.15 -31.53 5.46
C ARG A 321 -30.91 -32.41 6.45
N ILE A 322 -30.52 -32.33 7.71
CA ILE A 322 -31.28 -33.01 8.80
C ILE A 322 -32.70 -32.47 8.88
N LEU A 323 -32.86 -31.16 8.64
CA LEU A 323 -34.17 -30.50 8.53
C LEU A 323 -34.34 -29.98 7.09
N PRO A 324 -34.96 -30.75 6.16
CA PRO A 324 -35.06 -30.40 4.75
C PRO A 324 -35.76 -29.06 4.51
N GLU A 325 -36.69 -28.67 5.38
CA GLU A 325 -37.46 -27.43 5.26
C GLU A 325 -36.74 -26.18 5.76
N ILE A 326 -35.60 -26.33 6.50
CA ILE A 326 -34.83 -25.23 7.10
C ILE A 326 -33.42 -25.23 6.55
N CYS A 327 -32.99 -24.12 5.98
CA CYS A 327 -31.62 -23.89 5.58
C CYS A 327 -30.98 -22.80 6.42
N ILE A 328 -29.80 -23.04 6.97
CA ILE A 328 -29.01 -22.05 7.71
C ILE A 328 -27.80 -21.67 6.85
N ILE A 329 -27.76 -20.40 6.41
CA ILE A 329 -26.65 -19.85 5.62
C ILE A 329 -25.81 -18.97 6.53
N HIS A 330 -24.59 -19.38 6.79
CA HIS A 330 -23.64 -18.57 7.53
C HIS A 330 -22.91 -17.63 6.58
N VAL A 331 -22.96 -16.34 6.88
CA VAL A 331 -22.31 -15.29 6.11
C VAL A 331 -21.01 -14.90 6.82
N GLU A 332 -19.88 -15.10 6.16
CA GLU A 332 -18.57 -14.69 6.63
C GLU A 332 -18.01 -13.56 5.76
N GLY A 333 -17.64 -12.45 6.39
CA GLY A 333 -17.00 -11.31 5.73
C GLY A 333 -17.90 -10.06 5.69
N GLU A 334 -17.50 -9.13 4.84
CA GLU A 334 -18.16 -7.83 4.71
C GLU A 334 -19.28 -7.91 3.66
N LEU A 335 -20.46 -7.39 4.00
CA LEU A 335 -21.60 -7.29 3.09
C LEU A 335 -21.66 -5.88 2.50
N PHE A 336 -21.02 -5.68 1.35
CA PHE A 336 -20.97 -4.42 0.62
C PHE A 336 -21.34 -4.62 -0.86
N PHE A 337 -21.50 -3.55 -1.62
CA PHE A 337 -22.03 -3.54 -2.99
C PHE A 337 -21.44 -4.61 -3.93
N ALA A 338 -20.11 -4.89 -3.82
CA ALA A 338 -19.45 -5.89 -4.67
C ALA A 338 -19.90 -7.33 -4.39
N VAL A 339 -20.58 -7.58 -3.26
CA VAL A 339 -21.00 -8.88 -2.77
C VAL A 339 -22.50 -9.11 -3.00
N ALA A 340 -23.27 -8.05 -3.17
CA ALA A 340 -24.73 -8.09 -3.17
C ALA A 340 -25.31 -9.06 -4.22
N ASP A 341 -24.77 -9.05 -5.45
CA ASP A 341 -25.24 -9.92 -6.53
C ASP A 341 -24.89 -11.40 -6.30
N LEU A 342 -23.69 -11.68 -5.76
CA LEU A 342 -23.29 -13.03 -5.41
C LEU A 342 -24.14 -13.59 -4.27
N PHE A 343 -24.40 -12.76 -3.26
CA PHE A 343 -25.28 -13.12 -2.14
C PHE A 343 -26.69 -13.44 -2.63
N ARG A 344 -27.28 -12.57 -3.46
CA ARG A 344 -28.60 -12.77 -4.06
C ARG A 344 -28.66 -14.06 -4.86
N GLU A 345 -27.69 -14.31 -5.75
CA GLU A 345 -27.67 -15.48 -6.62
C GLU A 345 -27.50 -16.78 -5.81
N GLN A 346 -26.64 -16.80 -4.80
CA GLN A 346 -26.44 -18.00 -3.98
C GLN A 346 -27.69 -18.33 -3.15
N VAL A 347 -28.32 -17.34 -2.51
CA VAL A 347 -29.57 -17.59 -1.78
C VAL A 347 -30.69 -18.01 -2.73
N ARG A 348 -30.78 -17.39 -3.90
CA ARG A 348 -31.73 -17.78 -4.93
C ARG A 348 -31.56 -19.24 -5.37
N ARG A 349 -30.31 -19.71 -5.57
CA ARG A 349 -30.00 -21.12 -5.89
C ARG A 349 -30.46 -22.06 -4.80
N ILE A 350 -30.27 -21.71 -3.54
CA ILE A 350 -30.74 -22.50 -2.40
C ILE A 350 -32.26 -22.55 -2.38
N CYS A 351 -32.91 -21.44 -2.74
CA CYS A 351 -34.38 -21.38 -2.85
C CYS A 351 -34.98 -22.18 -4.03
N LEU A 352 -34.16 -22.73 -4.95
CA LEU A 352 -34.66 -23.66 -5.99
C LEU A 352 -35.10 -25.02 -5.41
N ASP A 353 -34.69 -25.35 -4.22
CA ASP A 353 -35.11 -26.55 -3.51
C ASP A 353 -36.61 -26.43 -3.13
N PRO A 354 -37.50 -27.28 -3.66
CA PRO A 354 -38.95 -27.20 -3.40
C PRO A 354 -39.32 -27.59 -1.97
N SER A 355 -38.46 -28.34 -1.26
CA SER A 355 -38.71 -28.74 0.13
C SER A 355 -38.49 -27.58 1.11
N LEU A 356 -37.69 -26.59 0.72
CA LEU A 356 -37.28 -25.48 1.58
C LEU A 356 -38.44 -24.51 1.86
N ARG A 357 -38.66 -24.22 3.13
CA ARG A 357 -39.69 -23.28 3.60
C ARG A 357 -39.11 -22.08 4.35
N VAL A 358 -38.01 -22.29 5.07
CA VAL A 358 -37.39 -21.25 5.92
C VAL A 358 -35.90 -21.16 5.63
N VAL A 359 -35.42 -19.96 5.38
CA VAL A 359 -34.00 -19.65 5.27
C VAL A 359 -33.56 -18.77 6.45
N ILE A 360 -32.56 -19.20 7.20
CA ILE A 360 -31.99 -18.46 8.29
C ILE A 360 -30.62 -17.93 7.82
N VAL A 361 -30.51 -16.62 7.65
CA VAL A 361 -29.23 -15.96 7.33
C VAL A 361 -28.53 -15.60 8.64
N ARG A 362 -27.44 -16.32 8.93
CA ARG A 362 -26.64 -16.11 10.13
C ARG A 362 -25.55 -15.09 9.89
N MET A 363 -25.70 -13.88 10.47
CA MET A 363 -24.84 -12.71 10.25
C MET A 363 -23.87 -12.45 11.40
N ARG A 364 -23.52 -13.46 12.20
CA ARG A 364 -22.65 -13.29 13.36
C ARG A 364 -21.27 -12.73 12.98
N ASN A 365 -20.70 -13.19 11.88
CA ASN A 365 -19.39 -12.81 11.39
C ASN A 365 -19.46 -11.75 10.28
N ALA A 366 -20.66 -11.21 10.00
CA ALA A 366 -20.83 -10.05 9.14
C ALA A 366 -20.62 -8.77 9.98
N HIS A 367 -19.69 -7.91 9.56
CA HIS A 367 -19.34 -6.71 10.32
C HIS A 367 -20.02 -5.45 9.77
N HIS A 368 -20.29 -5.43 8.48
CA HIS A 368 -20.86 -4.27 7.79
C HIS A 368 -21.99 -4.70 6.87
N LEU A 369 -22.99 -3.83 6.70
CA LEU A 369 -24.07 -3.97 5.73
C LEU A 369 -24.26 -2.62 5.07
N ASP A 370 -24.11 -2.54 3.74
CA ASP A 370 -24.34 -1.30 3.00
C ASP A 370 -25.76 -1.24 2.41
N ALA A 371 -26.09 -0.12 1.75
CA ALA A 371 -27.39 0.09 1.15
C ALA A 371 -27.72 -0.92 0.06
N THR A 372 -26.73 -1.33 -0.75
CA THR A 372 -26.92 -2.28 -1.87
C THR A 372 -27.25 -3.68 -1.37
N CYS A 373 -26.53 -4.14 -0.33
CA CYS A 373 -26.85 -5.42 0.32
C CYS A 373 -28.17 -5.37 1.09
N ALA A 374 -28.53 -4.22 1.69
CA ALA A 374 -29.82 -4.05 2.33
C ALA A 374 -30.99 -4.17 1.31
N LEU A 375 -30.84 -3.54 0.13
CA LEU A 375 -31.81 -3.69 -0.97
C LEU A 375 -31.90 -5.14 -1.47
N ALA A 376 -30.76 -5.83 -1.61
CA ALA A 376 -30.74 -7.24 -2.00
C ALA A 376 -31.46 -8.14 -0.98
N LEU A 377 -31.33 -7.86 0.32
CA LEU A 377 -32.08 -8.55 1.39
C LEU A 377 -33.56 -8.25 1.32
N ASP A 378 -33.96 -7.00 1.02
CA ASP A 378 -35.38 -6.62 0.87
C ASP A 378 -36.06 -7.36 -0.29
N GLU A 379 -35.41 -7.36 -1.46
CA GLU A 379 -35.85 -8.10 -2.64
C GLU A 379 -35.99 -9.61 -2.35
N LEU A 380 -34.99 -10.17 -1.66
CA LEU A 380 -34.98 -11.57 -1.29
C LEU A 380 -36.10 -11.91 -0.33
N ALA A 381 -36.36 -11.07 0.67
CA ALA A 381 -37.43 -11.25 1.63
C ALA A 381 -38.80 -11.22 0.96
N ARG A 382 -39.01 -10.28 0.03
CA ARG A 382 -40.26 -10.20 -0.78
C ARG A 382 -40.47 -11.44 -1.66
N MET A 383 -39.45 -11.85 -2.43
CA MET A 383 -39.47 -13.03 -3.28
C MET A 383 -39.83 -14.30 -2.48
N MET A 384 -39.23 -14.46 -1.30
CA MET A 384 -39.50 -15.58 -0.42
C MET A 384 -40.92 -15.53 0.13
N HIS A 385 -41.40 -14.37 0.54
CA HIS A 385 -42.77 -14.18 1.05
C HIS A 385 -43.81 -14.49 -0.02
N GLU A 386 -43.61 -14.01 -1.25
CA GLU A 386 -44.50 -14.32 -2.41
C GLU A 386 -44.55 -15.82 -2.73
N SER A 387 -43.45 -16.54 -2.44
CA SER A 387 -43.36 -18.00 -2.62
C SER A 387 -43.87 -18.79 -1.42
N GLY A 388 -44.46 -18.15 -0.41
CA GLY A 388 -44.92 -18.78 0.83
C GLY A 388 -43.78 -19.30 1.72
N ARG A 389 -42.61 -18.68 1.62
CA ARG A 389 -41.39 -19.01 2.37
C ARG A 389 -41.03 -17.87 3.32
N HIS A 390 -40.20 -18.16 4.31
CA HIS A 390 -39.80 -17.17 5.31
C HIS A 390 -38.30 -16.96 5.34
N LEU A 391 -37.87 -15.69 5.45
CA LEU A 391 -36.51 -15.27 5.68
C LEU A 391 -36.32 -14.86 7.15
N LEU A 392 -35.35 -15.44 7.84
CA LEU A 392 -34.99 -15.06 9.20
C LEU A 392 -33.53 -14.58 9.22
N ILE A 393 -33.24 -13.62 10.08
CA ILE A 393 -31.88 -13.14 10.30
C ILE A 393 -31.47 -13.46 11.74
N SER A 394 -30.33 -14.13 11.91
CA SER A 394 -29.78 -14.42 13.23
C SER A 394 -28.38 -13.85 13.42
N GLY A 395 -28.07 -13.40 14.64
CA GLY A 395 -26.76 -12.90 14.99
C GLY A 395 -26.42 -11.52 14.41
N ALA A 396 -27.44 -10.72 14.07
CA ALA A 396 -27.22 -9.37 13.56
C ALA A 396 -26.59 -8.46 14.60
N THR A 397 -25.45 -7.84 14.25
CA THR A 397 -24.76 -6.88 15.12
C THR A 397 -25.54 -5.56 15.22
N ARG A 398 -25.22 -4.73 16.22
CA ARG A 398 -25.88 -3.41 16.38
C ARG A 398 -25.81 -2.52 15.15
N PRO A 399 -24.67 -2.40 14.42
CA PRO A 399 -24.59 -1.68 13.17
C PRO A 399 -25.54 -2.20 12.10
N ILE A 400 -25.59 -3.53 11.89
CA ILE A 400 -26.46 -4.19 10.91
C ILE A 400 -27.95 -3.91 11.24
N ILE A 401 -28.36 -4.07 12.51
CA ILE A 401 -29.74 -3.77 12.93
C ILE A 401 -30.11 -2.31 12.67
N ARG A 402 -29.16 -1.37 12.89
CA ARG A 402 -29.38 0.04 12.58
C ARG A 402 -29.66 0.25 11.09
N VAL A 403 -28.88 -0.40 10.22
CA VAL A 403 -29.10 -0.31 8.76
C VAL A 403 -30.44 -0.92 8.38
N LEU A 404 -30.76 -2.13 8.85
CA LEU A 404 -32.05 -2.80 8.56
C LEU A 404 -33.26 -1.96 9.03
N ARG A 405 -33.15 -1.22 10.13
CA ARG A 405 -34.18 -0.30 10.62
C ARG A 405 -34.29 0.96 9.78
N SER A 406 -33.15 1.60 9.48
CA SER A 406 -33.15 2.86 8.71
C SER A 406 -33.58 2.67 7.26
N SER A 407 -33.30 1.50 6.67
CA SER A 407 -33.77 1.12 5.33
C SER A 407 -35.18 0.53 5.30
N LYS A 408 -35.83 0.35 6.46
CA LYS A 408 -37.16 -0.32 6.62
C LYS A 408 -37.21 -1.80 6.18
N VAL A 409 -36.08 -2.39 5.82
CA VAL A 409 -35.98 -3.82 5.43
C VAL A 409 -36.43 -4.75 6.56
N ILE A 410 -36.25 -4.32 7.81
CA ILE A 410 -36.74 -5.06 8.99
C ILE A 410 -38.25 -5.24 8.99
N GLU A 411 -39.01 -4.36 8.32
CA GLU A 411 -40.47 -4.46 8.22
C GLU A 411 -40.88 -5.50 7.18
N THR A 412 -40.15 -5.59 6.07
CA THR A 412 -40.36 -6.61 5.01
C THR A 412 -40.03 -8.02 5.52
N ILE A 413 -38.95 -8.18 6.31
CA ILE A 413 -38.56 -9.47 6.89
C ILE A 413 -39.50 -9.85 8.05
N GLY A 414 -40.05 -8.87 8.74
CA GLY A 414 -40.81 -9.01 9.99
C GLY A 414 -39.89 -8.86 11.22
N ARG A 415 -40.29 -8.00 12.16
CA ARG A 415 -39.50 -7.69 13.37
C ARG A 415 -39.25 -8.94 14.22
N ASP A 416 -40.17 -9.87 14.27
CA ASP A 416 -40.06 -11.13 15.04
C ASP A 416 -39.14 -12.16 14.36
N ASN A 417 -38.68 -11.90 13.16
CA ASN A 417 -37.80 -12.76 12.37
C ASN A 417 -36.34 -12.28 12.38
N VAL A 418 -36.01 -11.22 13.15
CA VAL A 418 -34.68 -10.67 13.26
C VAL A 418 -34.14 -10.80 14.70
N PHE A 419 -33.13 -11.62 14.87
CA PHE A 419 -32.55 -11.97 16.18
C PHE A 419 -31.18 -11.29 16.34
N PRO A 420 -31.03 -10.35 17.30
CA PRO A 420 -29.78 -9.68 17.59
C PRO A 420 -28.68 -10.62 18.08
N LEU A 421 -27.42 -10.23 17.91
CA LEU A 421 -26.28 -10.92 18.51
C LEU A 421 -26.24 -10.65 20.02
N PHE A 422 -26.23 -11.74 20.82
CA PHE A 422 -26.05 -11.68 22.27
C PHE A 422 -24.58 -11.93 22.62
N GLY A 423 -23.94 -10.95 23.27
CA GLY A 423 -22.50 -10.98 23.52
C GLY A 423 -22.01 -12.13 24.41
N VAL A 424 -22.85 -12.62 25.33
CA VAL A 424 -22.47 -13.68 26.29
C VAL A 424 -22.67 -15.09 25.68
N HIS A 425 -23.68 -15.23 24.79
CA HIS A 425 -24.05 -16.52 24.20
C HIS A 425 -24.21 -16.39 22.68
N PRO A 426 -23.14 -16.53 21.92
CA PRO A 426 -23.12 -16.21 20.48
C PRO A 426 -24.06 -17.08 19.63
N ASN A 427 -24.44 -18.27 20.09
CA ASN A 427 -25.37 -19.17 19.38
C ASN A 427 -26.84 -19.01 19.81
N LEU A 428 -27.13 -18.20 20.85
CA LEU A 428 -28.49 -17.99 21.34
C LEU A 428 -29.42 -17.40 20.29
N SER A 429 -28.91 -16.44 19.49
CA SER A 429 -29.67 -15.84 18.38
C SER A 429 -30.06 -16.86 17.31
N THR A 430 -29.17 -17.81 16.99
CA THR A 430 -29.45 -18.87 16.01
C THR A 430 -30.43 -19.88 16.56
N ARG A 431 -30.34 -20.22 17.87
CA ARG A 431 -31.32 -21.05 18.55
C ARG A 431 -32.70 -20.43 18.50
N ASN A 432 -32.85 -19.15 18.83
CA ASN A 432 -34.11 -18.45 18.80
C ASN A 432 -34.68 -18.37 17.38
N ALA A 433 -33.83 -18.19 16.35
CA ALA A 433 -34.25 -18.24 14.95
C ALA A 433 -34.75 -19.65 14.54
N LEU A 434 -34.11 -20.73 15.02
CA LEU A 434 -34.53 -22.09 14.78
C LEU A 434 -35.91 -22.40 15.43
N LEU A 435 -36.10 -21.99 16.69
CA LEU A 435 -37.39 -22.11 17.37
C LEU A 435 -38.49 -21.37 16.61
N ARG A 436 -38.19 -20.15 16.14
CA ARG A 436 -39.13 -19.39 15.31
C ARG A 436 -39.42 -20.06 13.97
N ALA A 437 -38.42 -20.67 13.33
CA ALA A 437 -38.60 -21.43 12.10
C ALA A 437 -39.56 -22.64 12.31
N GLN A 438 -39.40 -23.37 13.43
CA GLN A 438 -40.30 -24.49 13.79
C GLN A 438 -41.74 -24.03 14.04
N GLN A 439 -41.92 -22.90 14.73
CA GLN A 439 -43.26 -22.29 14.92
C GLN A 439 -43.92 -21.94 13.57
N LEU A 440 -43.15 -21.34 12.64
CA LEU A 440 -43.68 -21.01 11.30
C LEU A 440 -44.06 -22.23 10.47
N LEU A 441 -43.41 -23.39 10.72
CA LEU A 441 -43.73 -24.66 10.09
C LEU A 441 -44.85 -25.43 10.79
N GLY A 442 -45.40 -24.92 11.89
CA GLY A 442 -46.46 -25.60 12.66
C GLY A 442 -45.98 -26.89 13.35
N LYS A 443 -44.67 -27.10 13.50
CA LYS A 443 -44.10 -28.25 14.21
C LYS A 443 -44.08 -27.98 15.71
N LYS A 444 -44.36 -29.03 16.54
CA LYS A 444 -44.14 -28.96 17.99
C LYS A 444 -42.69 -28.64 18.26
N GLU A 445 -42.43 -27.76 19.24
CA GLU A 445 -41.07 -27.39 19.67
C GLU A 445 -40.35 -28.67 20.09
N SER A 446 -39.43 -29.13 19.24
CA SER A 446 -38.41 -30.07 19.66
C SER A 446 -37.39 -29.29 20.48
N GLU A 447 -36.89 -29.90 21.55
CA GLU A 447 -35.92 -29.26 22.43
C GLU A 447 -34.61 -29.00 21.68
N VAL A 448 -34.45 -27.77 21.15
CA VAL A 448 -33.22 -27.38 20.43
C VAL A 448 -32.10 -27.16 21.45
N ARG A 449 -31.30 -28.18 21.68
CA ARG A 449 -30.12 -28.14 22.56
C ARG A 449 -28.92 -27.64 21.79
N ILE A 450 -28.63 -26.35 21.82
CA ILE A 450 -27.34 -25.82 21.38
C ILE A 450 -26.39 -25.92 22.57
N PHE A 451 -25.39 -26.84 22.51
CA PHE A 451 -24.40 -26.98 23.54
C PHE A 451 -23.61 -25.67 23.71
N TYR A 452 -23.63 -25.13 24.92
CA TYR A 452 -22.71 -24.09 25.32
C TYR A 452 -21.40 -24.78 25.66
N GLU A 453 -20.31 -24.42 24.98
CA GLU A 453 -18.99 -24.65 25.54
C GLU A 453 -18.95 -23.96 26.93
N LYS A 454 -18.99 -24.73 28.02
CA LYS A 454 -18.70 -24.19 29.34
C LYS A 454 -17.28 -23.67 29.28
N VAL A 455 -17.12 -22.37 29.06
CA VAL A 455 -15.88 -21.69 29.41
C VAL A 455 -15.72 -21.96 30.90
N GLN A 456 -14.88 -22.92 31.26
CA GLN A 456 -14.39 -23.08 32.63
C GLN A 456 -13.63 -21.80 32.96
N VAL A 457 -14.31 -20.83 33.53
CA VAL A 457 -13.67 -19.77 34.28
C VAL A 457 -12.96 -20.48 35.42
N LYS A 458 -11.67 -20.74 35.27
CA LYS A 458 -10.82 -21.13 36.38
C LYS A 458 -11.03 -20.08 37.47
N PRO A 459 -11.49 -20.45 38.68
CA PRO A 459 -11.55 -19.52 39.79
C PRO A 459 -10.12 -19.00 40.00
N LYS A 460 -9.97 -17.70 40.12
CA LYS A 460 -8.71 -17.09 40.55
C LYS A 460 -8.36 -17.75 41.90
N ALA A 461 -7.34 -18.59 41.89
CA ALA A 461 -6.77 -19.15 43.10
C ALA A 461 -6.23 -18.01 43.95
N GLY A 462 -6.79 -17.89 45.14
CA GLY A 462 -6.20 -17.42 46.40
C GLY A 462 -5.37 -16.15 46.36
N ALA A 463 -6.01 -15.06 46.68
CA ALA A 463 -5.37 -14.00 47.43
C ALA A 463 -5.93 -14.14 48.89
N ASP A 464 -5.35 -15.04 49.64
CA ASP A 464 -5.44 -15.07 51.10
C ASP A 464 -4.34 -15.98 51.61
N GLU A 465 -3.53 -15.42 52.51
CA GLU A 465 -2.51 -16.00 53.38
C GLU A 465 -1.07 -15.54 53.11
N GLU A 466 -0.80 -14.32 53.53
CA GLU A 466 0.47 -13.97 54.17
C GLU A 466 0.20 -12.88 55.21
N THR A 467 -0.37 -13.33 56.35
CA THR A 467 -0.19 -12.66 57.66
C THR A 467 0.32 -13.70 58.64
N GLY A 468 1.56 -13.53 59.08
CA GLY A 468 1.96 -14.19 60.33
C GLY A 468 3.40 -14.70 60.33
N SER A 469 4.21 -13.95 61.07
CA SER A 469 5.32 -14.36 61.90
C SER A 469 6.75 -14.49 61.37
N ALA A 470 7.50 -13.69 61.99
CA ALA A 470 8.91 -13.65 62.38
C ALA A 470 9.85 -12.86 61.54
#